data_ab7728afce832089962eb49deb1fb2e4
#
_entry.id   ab7728afce832089962eb49deb1fb2e4
#
_cell.length_a   1.000
_cell.length_b   1.000
_cell.length_c   1.000
_cell.angle_alpha   90.00
_cell.angle_beta   90.00
_cell.angle_gamma   90.00
#
_symmetry.space_group_name_H-M   'P 1'
#
loop_
_entity.id
_entity.type
_entity.pdbx_description
1 polymer ?
#
loop_
_entity_poly.entity_id
_entity_poly.type
_entity_poly.pdbx_seq_one_letter_code
_entity_poly.pdbx_strand_id
1 'polypeptide(L)'
;GNLVPQIGMGSTLNDGSGVYVLDKLNAINKDLGFNEYTNGSKSMIDVLAITSALMIGTAGLPHVIVRFFTVKKVKDARKSAGLALLFIAILYTTAPAVSVFARINLINTVNDKPYTDMPVWFSNWEQTGLLKFSDKNQDGNIQYVADPSINELYVDPDIMVLANPEIANLPGWVIAL
;
A
#
# COMPACT_ATOMS: atom_id res chain seq x y z
N GLY A 1 11.90 -1.29 14.86
CA GLY A 1 10.74 -0.76 14.14
C GLY A 1 9.50 -0.77 15.00
N ASN A 2 8.56 0.11 14.72
CA ASN A 2 7.28 0.15 15.43
C ASN A 2 6.44 -1.08 15.04
N LEU A 3 5.93 -1.80 16.05
CA LEU A 3 5.02 -2.95 15.84
C LEU A 3 3.68 -2.55 15.22
N VAL A 4 3.30 -1.27 15.35
CA VAL A 4 2.05 -0.73 14.83
C VAL A 4 2.35 0.11 13.59
N PRO A 5 1.91 -0.32 12.39
CA PRO A 5 2.25 0.36 11.12
C PRO A 5 1.83 1.83 11.07
N GLN A 6 0.69 2.18 11.69
CA GLN A 6 0.19 3.55 11.74
C GLN A 6 1.15 4.50 12.48
N ILE A 7 1.72 4.03 13.59
CA ILE A 7 2.71 4.79 14.35
C ILE A 7 3.99 4.93 13.52
N GLY A 8 4.41 3.84 12.86
CA GLY A 8 5.55 3.84 11.98
C GLY A 8 5.44 4.84 10.83
N MET A 9 4.29 4.91 10.17
CA MET A 9 4.02 5.85 9.07
C MET A 9 4.14 7.32 9.51
N GLY A 10 3.68 7.65 10.72
CA GLY A 10 3.75 9.00 11.29
C GLY A 10 5.04 9.31 12.04
N SER A 11 6.01 8.38 12.07
CA SER A 11 7.27 8.57 12.81
C SER A 11 8.41 9.04 11.90
N THR A 12 9.48 9.49 12.52
CA THR A 12 10.75 9.75 11.85
C THR A 12 11.50 8.44 11.56
N LEU A 13 12.35 8.48 10.56
CA LEU A 13 13.24 7.36 10.24
C LEU A 13 14.20 7.07 11.40
N ASN A 14 14.53 5.79 11.58
CA ASN A 14 15.48 5.35 12.61
C ASN A 14 16.95 5.52 12.19
N ASP A 15 17.23 6.21 11.09
CA ASP A 15 18.57 6.47 10.56
C ASP A 15 19.26 7.72 11.14
N GLY A 16 18.60 8.38 12.08
CA GLY A 16 19.10 9.60 12.71
C GLY A 16 18.93 10.87 11.86
N SER A 17 18.31 10.79 10.68
CA SER A 17 18.08 11.93 9.79
C SER A 17 17.01 12.90 10.29
N GLY A 18 16.13 12.45 11.20
CA GLY A 18 14.99 13.23 11.67
C GLY A 18 13.88 13.42 10.61
N VAL A 19 14.01 12.81 9.44
CA VAL A 19 13.03 12.91 8.35
C VAL A 19 11.86 11.97 8.61
N TYR A 20 10.63 12.44 8.36
CA TYR A 20 9.45 11.60 8.46
C TYR A 20 9.37 10.59 7.31
N VAL A 21 8.81 9.41 7.59
CA VAL A 21 8.66 8.32 6.60
C VAL A 21 7.89 8.80 5.36
N LEU A 22 6.83 9.58 5.54
CA LEU A 22 6.03 10.13 4.43
C LEU A 22 6.82 11.15 3.61
N ASP A 23 7.63 11.99 4.24
CA ASP A 23 8.45 12.98 3.53
C ASP A 23 9.54 12.27 2.70
N LYS A 24 10.12 11.21 3.24
CA LYS A 24 11.06 10.38 2.48
C LYS A 24 10.38 9.73 1.27
N LEU A 25 9.19 9.18 1.43
CA LEU A 25 8.44 8.60 0.31
C LEU A 25 8.13 9.63 -0.77
N ASN A 26 7.71 10.85 -0.36
CA ASN A 26 7.45 11.94 -1.29
C ASN A 26 8.72 12.35 -2.05
N ALA A 27 9.86 12.46 -1.35
CA ALA A 27 11.14 12.77 -1.96
C ALA A 27 11.54 11.70 -2.99
N ILE A 28 11.49 10.41 -2.61
CA ILE A 28 11.79 9.30 -3.52
C ILE A 28 10.86 9.30 -4.74
N ASN A 29 9.56 9.46 -4.55
CA ASN A 29 8.62 9.52 -5.67
C ASN A 29 8.95 10.68 -6.61
N LYS A 30 9.25 11.85 -6.07
CA LYS A 30 9.61 13.04 -6.85
C LYS A 30 10.91 12.83 -7.63
N ASP A 31 11.93 12.26 -7.00
CA ASP A 31 13.22 11.98 -7.64
C ASP A 31 13.07 10.97 -8.80
N LEU A 32 12.14 10.03 -8.69
CA LEU A 32 11.81 9.07 -9.74
C LEU A 32 10.78 9.58 -10.75
N GLY A 33 10.33 10.84 -10.62
CA GLY A 33 9.35 11.47 -11.50
C GLY A 33 7.89 11.11 -11.24
N PHE A 34 7.62 10.31 -10.19
CA PHE A 34 6.25 10.00 -9.77
C PHE A 34 5.61 11.17 -9.01
N ASN A 35 4.28 11.19 -8.97
CA ASN A 35 3.57 12.13 -8.11
C ASN A 35 3.88 11.86 -6.63
N GLU A 36 3.95 12.94 -5.85
CA GLU A 36 4.09 12.83 -4.40
C GLU A 36 2.92 12.02 -3.81
N TYR A 37 3.23 11.09 -2.91
CA TYR A 37 2.24 10.18 -2.33
C TYR A 37 1.12 10.91 -1.57
N THR A 38 1.47 12.00 -0.90
CA THR A 38 0.54 12.81 -0.10
C THR A 38 -0.15 13.91 -0.90
N ASN A 39 0.24 14.13 -2.15
CA ASN A 39 -0.37 15.15 -2.98
C ASN A 39 -1.67 14.64 -3.61
N GLY A 40 -2.80 15.23 -3.19
CA GLY A 40 -4.12 14.86 -3.70
C GLY A 40 -4.26 15.23 -5.18
N SER A 41 -4.43 14.23 -6.04
CA SER A 41 -4.66 14.42 -7.48
C SER A 41 -6.11 14.74 -7.83
N LYS A 42 -7.05 14.65 -6.86
CA LYS A 42 -8.49 14.83 -7.07
C LYS A 42 -8.96 16.17 -6.54
N SER A 43 -9.93 16.77 -7.23
CA SER A 43 -10.56 18.00 -6.75
C SER A 43 -11.34 17.74 -5.45
N MET A 44 -11.55 18.78 -4.64
CA MET A 44 -12.33 18.68 -3.40
C MET A 44 -13.77 18.20 -3.67
N ILE A 45 -14.34 18.58 -4.81
CA ILE A 45 -15.69 18.17 -5.22
C ILE A 45 -15.71 16.68 -5.55
N ASP A 46 -14.70 16.17 -6.26
CA ASP A 46 -14.60 14.73 -6.57
C ASP A 46 -14.46 13.91 -5.31
N VAL A 47 -13.62 14.34 -4.37
CA VAL A 47 -13.47 13.66 -3.07
C VAL A 47 -14.79 13.65 -2.30
N LEU A 48 -15.51 14.76 -2.27
CA LEU A 48 -16.82 14.85 -1.62
C LEU A 48 -17.84 13.93 -2.30
N ALA A 49 -17.89 13.92 -3.63
CA ALA A 49 -18.80 13.08 -4.40
C ALA A 49 -18.51 11.58 -4.18
N ILE A 50 -17.24 11.16 -4.25
CA ILE A 50 -16.82 9.78 -4.02
C ILE A 50 -17.17 9.35 -2.58
N THR A 51 -16.83 10.19 -1.60
CA THR A 51 -17.10 9.90 -0.19
C THR A 51 -18.61 9.76 0.06
N SER A 52 -19.42 10.69 -0.46
CA SER A 52 -20.87 10.65 -0.33
C SER A 52 -21.48 9.41 -1.00
N ALA A 53 -21.02 9.06 -2.20
CA ALA A 53 -21.48 7.88 -2.91
C ALA A 53 -21.14 6.59 -2.15
N LEU A 54 -19.95 6.48 -1.60
CA LEU A 54 -19.54 5.33 -0.79
C LEU A 54 -20.33 5.25 0.52
N MET A 55 -20.55 6.38 1.20
CA MET A 55 -21.32 6.40 2.45
C MET A 55 -22.77 6.00 2.22
N ILE A 56 -23.44 6.55 1.22
CA ILE A 56 -24.84 6.24 0.89
C ILE A 56 -24.96 4.80 0.37
N GLY A 57 -24.04 4.40 -0.52
CA GLY A 57 -24.02 3.05 -1.10
C GLY A 57 -23.84 1.97 -0.04
N THR A 58 -22.88 2.14 0.89
CA THR A 58 -22.66 1.18 1.97
C THR A 58 -23.81 1.13 2.98
N ALA A 59 -24.45 2.27 3.26
CA ALA A 59 -25.61 2.32 4.15
C ALA A 59 -26.83 1.58 3.58
N GLY A 60 -26.96 1.51 2.24
CA GLY A 60 -28.06 0.83 1.55
C GLY A 60 -27.85 -0.67 1.32
N LEU A 61 -26.70 -1.24 1.68
CA LEU A 61 -26.41 -2.64 1.42
C LEU A 61 -27.30 -3.58 2.26
N PRO A 62 -28.01 -4.54 1.64
CA PRO A 62 -28.97 -5.41 2.35
C PRO A 62 -28.33 -6.18 3.50
N HIS A 63 -27.10 -6.67 3.34
CA HIS A 63 -26.40 -7.43 4.37
C HIS A 63 -26.00 -6.58 5.60
N VAL A 64 -25.86 -5.26 5.43
CA VAL A 64 -25.65 -4.34 6.56
C VAL A 64 -26.96 -4.13 7.30
N ILE A 65 -28.05 -3.90 6.56
CA ILE A 65 -29.38 -3.65 7.14
C ILE A 65 -29.88 -4.87 7.90
N VAL A 66 -29.74 -6.09 7.34
CA VAL A 66 -30.18 -7.35 7.97
C VAL A 66 -29.55 -7.54 9.35
N ARG A 67 -28.33 -7.09 9.58
CA ARG A 67 -27.67 -7.21 10.90
C ARG A 67 -28.41 -6.48 12.02
N PHE A 68 -29.14 -5.41 11.71
CA PHE A 68 -29.94 -4.68 12.72
C PHE A 68 -31.20 -5.45 13.13
N PHE A 69 -31.69 -6.36 12.28
CA PHE A 69 -32.88 -7.19 12.56
C PHE A 69 -32.52 -8.51 13.29
N THR A 70 -31.26 -8.91 13.29
CA THR A 70 -30.82 -10.18 13.92
C THR A 70 -30.51 -10.05 15.42
N VAL A 71 -30.45 -8.85 15.96
CA VAL A 71 -30.16 -8.61 17.37
C VAL A 71 -31.45 -8.47 18.20
N LYS A 72 -31.45 -9.07 19.40
CA LYS A 72 -32.64 -9.10 20.27
C LYS A 72 -32.92 -7.75 20.94
N LYS A 73 -31.92 -6.92 21.16
CA LYS A 73 -32.03 -5.64 21.89
C LYS A 73 -31.31 -4.52 21.16
N VAL A 74 -31.90 -3.32 21.17
CA VAL A 74 -31.30 -2.11 20.58
C VAL A 74 -29.93 -1.78 21.20
N LYS A 75 -29.73 -2.08 22.48
CA LYS A 75 -28.44 -1.91 23.16
C LYS A 75 -27.33 -2.76 22.53
N ASP A 76 -27.66 -4.00 22.15
CA ASP A 76 -26.70 -4.92 21.51
C ASP A 76 -26.37 -4.47 20.08
N ALA A 77 -27.36 -3.94 19.35
CA ALA A 77 -27.14 -3.32 18.04
C ALA A 77 -26.15 -2.15 18.12
N ARG A 78 -26.32 -1.24 19.06
CA ARG A 78 -25.41 -0.10 19.25
C ARG A 78 -23.99 -0.55 19.63
N LYS A 79 -23.86 -1.54 20.52
CA LYS A 79 -22.55 -2.08 20.91
C LYS A 79 -21.85 -2.75 19.73
N SER A 80 -22.59 -3.54 18.93
CA SER A 80 -22.06 -4.19 17.74
C SER A 80 -21.63 -3.16 16.69
N ALA A 81 -22.42 -2.11 16.44
CA ALA A 81 -22.05 -1.04 15.53
C ALA A 81 -20.78 -0.29 16.00
N GLY A 82 -20.69 0.02 17.30
CA GLY A 82 -19.49 0.66 17.85
C GLY A 82 -18.22 -0.18 17.69
N LEU A 83 -18.31 -1.48 17.96
CA LEU A 83 -17.18 -2.40 17.75
C LEU A 83 -16.83 -2.54 16.26
N ALA A 84 -17.83 -2.63 15.39
CA ALA A 84 -17.59 -2.68 13.95
C ALA A 84 -16.87 -1.43 13.46
N LEU A 85 -17.28 -0.24 13.88
CA LEU A 85 -16.61 1.02 13.54
C LEU A 85 -15.16 1.05 14.04
N LEU A 86 -14.90 0.56 15.25
CA LEU A 86 -13.54 0.47 15.79
C LEU A 86 -12.65 -0.42 14.92
N PHE A 87 -13.11 -1.64 14.59
CA PHE A 87 -12.33 -2.55 13.74
C PHE A 87 -12.15 -2.03 12.33
N ILE A 88 -13.18 -1.41 11.74
CA ILE A 88 -13.10 -0.76 10.44
C ILE A 88 -12.06 0.38 10.49
N ALA A 89 -12.08 1.24 11.50
CA ALA A 89 -11.11 2.32 11.64
C ALA A 89 -9.67 1.78 11.73
N ILE A 90 -9.43 0.72 12.51
CA ILE A 90 -8.11 0.07 12.59
C ILE A 90 -7.70 -0.44 11.22
N LEU A 91 -8.56 -1.18 10.52
CA LEU A 91 -8.26 -1.77 9.22
C LEU A 91 -7.95 -0.69 8.16
N TYR A 92 -8.80 0.32 8.03
CA TYR A 92 -8.63 1.38 7.05
C TYR A 92 -7.47 2.34 7.33
N THR A 93 -6.99 2.42 8.56
CA THR A 93 -5.75 3.15 8.90
C THR A 93 -4.50 2.29 8.73
N THR A 94 -4.61 0.96 8.87
CA THR A 94 -3.49 0.04 8.66
C THR A 94 -3.13 -0.09 7.18
N ALA A 95 -4.12 -0.17 6.28
CA ALA A 95 -3.88 -0.37 4.86
C ALA A 95 -2.97 0.71 4.22
N PRO A 96 -3.23 2.03 4.37
CA PRO A 96 -2.34 3.06 3.86
C PRO A 96 -0.95 3.00 4.48
N ALA A 97 -0.85 2.69 5.78
CA ALA A 97 0.45 2.58 6.44
C ALA A 97 1.29 1.43 5.87
N VAL A 98 0.69 0.26 5.65
CA VAL A 98 1.36 -0.87 4.99
C VAL A 98 1.76 -0.51 3.56
N SER A 99 0.91 0.17 2.81
CA SER A 99 1.19 0.60 1.44
C SER A 99 2.41 1.53 1.34
N VAL A 100 2.56 2.48 2.28
CA VAL A 100 3.74 3.37 2.35
C VAL A 100 5.01 2.55 2.50
N PHE A 101 5.06 1.62 3.47
CA PHE A 101 6.24 0.79 3.68
C PHE A 101 6.51 -0.17 2.52
N ALA A 102 5.46 -0.78 1.96
CA ALA A 102 5.59 -1.67 0.80
C ALA A 102 6.22 -0.95 -0.38
N ARG A 103 5.78 0.28 -0.68
CA ARG A 103 6.33 1.08 -1.77
C ARG A 103 7.78 1.48 -1.53
N ILE A 104 8.11 1.94 -0.32
CA ILE A 104 9.50 2.28 0.03
C ILE A 104 10.40 1.04 -0.10
N ASN A 105 9.98 -0.10 0.44
CA ASN A 105 10.74 -1.33 0.38
C ASN A 105 10.93 -1.82 -1.05
N LEU A 106 9.89 -1.79 -1.87
CA LEU A 106 9.99 -2.17 -3.28
C LEU A 106 11.02 -1.30 -3.99
N ILE A 107 10.87 0.02 -3.92
CA ILE A 107 11.77 0.96 -4.61
C ILE A 107 13.23 0.76 -4.15
N ASN A 108 13.47 0.68 -2.84
CA ASN A 108 14.81 0.48 -2.30
C ASN A 108 15.43 -0.87 -2.69
N THR A 109 14.61 -1.87 -2.99
CA THR A 109 15.08 -3.22 -3.35
C THR A 109 15.38 -3.32 -4.84
N VAL A 110 14.58 -2.66 -5.70
CA VAL A 110 14.67 -2.88 -7.15
C VAL A 110 15.35 -1.74 -7.89
N ASN A 111 15.13 -0.48 -7.47
CA ASN A 111 15.60 0.67 -8.24
C ASN A 111 17.10 0.79 -8.23
N ASP A 112 17.69 0.98 -9.41
CA ASP A 112 19.14 1.15 -9.64
C ASP A 112 19.98 -0.01 -9.07
N LYS A 113 19.43 -1.22 -9.18
CA LYS A 113 20.09 -2.47 -8.76
C LYS A 113 20.29 -3.41 -9.94
N PRO A 114 21.40 -4.19 -9.94
CA PRO A 114 21.62 -5.21 -10.95
C PRO A 114 20.51 -6.27 -10.92
N TYR A 115 19.97 -6.63 -12.09
CA TYR A 115 18.95 -7.69 -12.20
C TYR A 115 19.44 -9.03 -11.64
N THR A 116 20.74 -9.31 -11.74
CA THR A 116 21.37 -10.54 -11.19
C THR A 116 21.30 -10.64 -9.67
N ASP A 117 21.18 -9.51 -8.98
CA ASP A 117 21.19 -9.45 -7.53
C ASP A 117 19.77 -9.41 -6.93
N MET A 118 18.74 -9.60 -7.77
CA MET A 118 17.37 -9.56 -7.32
C MET A 118 17.04 -10.74 -6.40
N PRO A 119 16.24 -10.49 -5.33
CA PRO A 119 15.79 -11.54 -4.42
C PRO A 119 14.94 -12.60 -5.12
N VAL A 120 14.88 -13.80 -4.55
CA VAL A 120 14.10 -14.93 -5.11
C VAL A 120 12.63 -14.59 -5.35
N TRP A 121 12.03 -13.76 -4.51
CA TRP A 121 10.64 -13.34 -4.70
C TRP A 121 10.44 -12.60 -6.03
N PHE A 122 11.44 -11.84 -6.50
CA PHE A 122 11.34 -11.11 -7.76
C PHE A 122 11.12 -12.06 -8.95
N SER A 123 11.93 -13.11 -9.06
CA SER A 123 11.81 -14.11 -10.12
C SER A 123 10.50 -14.90 -10.03
N ASN A 124 10.02 -15.19 -8.83
CA ASN A 124 8.73 -15.85 -8.63
C ASN A 124 7.57 -15.02 -9.18
N TRP A 125 7.54 -13.73 -8.87
CA TRP A 125 6.50 -12.83 -9.34
C TRP A 125 6.63 -12.47 -10.81
N GLU A 126 7.84 -12.47 -11.36
CA GLU A 126 8.08 -12.32 -12.80
C GLU A 126 7.47 -13.48 -13.60
N GLN A 127 7.56 -14.71 -13.10
CA GLN A 127 6.93 -15.90 -13.71
C GLN A 127 5.39 -15.78 -13.74
N THR A 128 4.77 -15.07 -12.82
CA THR A 128 3.32 -14.82 -12.83
C THR A 128 2.90 -13.75 -13.83
N GLY A 129 3.86 -12.97 -14.34
CA GLY A 129 3.62 -11.84 -15.25
C GLY A 129 3.18 -10.56 -14.55
N LEU A 130 3.10 -10.53 -13.22
CA LEU A 130 2.78 -9.33 -12.43
C LEU A 130 4.00 -8.39 -12.28
N LEU A 131 5.20 -8.92 -12.45
CA LEU A 131 6.43 -8.17 -12.69
C LEU A 131 6.95 -8.48 -14.07
N LYS A 132 7.51 -7.46 -14.76
CA LYS A 132 8.20 -7.66 -16.03
C LYS A 132 9.38 -6.71 -16.11
N PHE A 133 10.56 -7.25 -16.27
CA PHE A 133 11.77 -6.49 -16.52
C PHE A 133 12.09 -6.52 -18.04
N SER A 134 12.48 -5.38 -18.56
CA SER A 134 12.94 -5.23 -19.94
C SER A 134 14.07 -4.22 -19.98
N ASP A 135 15.28 -4.72 -20.01
CA ASP A 135 16.51 -3.91 -20.08
C ASP A 135 16.56 -3.18 -21.43
N LYS A 136 16.26 -1.88 -21.43
CA LYS A 136 16.21 -1.05 -22.63
C LYS A 136 17.56 -0.45 -23.00
N ASN A 137 18.34 -0.12 -21.99
CA ASN A 137 19.65 0.53 -22.14
C ASN A 137 20.82 -0.46 -22.16
N GLN A 138 20.55 -1.74 -21.86
CA GLN A 138 21.51 -2.85 -21.82
C GLN A 138 22.63 -2.65 -20.77
N ASP A 139 22.30 -2.02 -19.63
CA ASP A 139 23.25 -1.84 -18.53
C ASP A 139 23.11 -2.92 -17.45
N GLY A 140 22.07 -3.78 -17.55
CA GLY A 140 21.79 -4.86 -16.60
C GLY A 140 21.22 -4.40 -15.26
N ASN A 141 20.97 -3.10 -15.07
CA ASN A 141 20.34 -2.55 -13.89
C ASN A 141 18.85 -2.30 -14.11
N ILE A 142 18.07 -2.19 -13.05
CA ILE A 142 16.64 -1.96 -13.12
C ILE A 142 16.35 -0.47 -12.91
N GLN A 143 15.89 0.24 -13.93
CA GLN A 143 15.39 1.60 -13.81
C GLN A 143 13.88 1.58 -13.58
N TYR A 144 13.47 1.90 -12.35
CA TYR A 144 12.05 2.02 -11.99
C TYR A 144 11.68 3.49 -11.80
N VAL A 145 11.22 4.12 -12.88
CA VAL A 145 10.91 5.55 -12.94
C VAL A 145 9.53 5.79 -13.58
N ALA A 146 9.00 7.00 -13.43
CA ALA A 146 7.69 7.34 -13.98
C ALA A 146 7.68 7.54 -15.50
N ASP A 147 8.84 7.89 -16.11
CA ASP A 147 8.96 8.08 -17.55
C ASP A 147 8.92 6.74 -18.29
N PRO A 148 7.90 6.47 -19.12
CA PRO A 148 7.79 5.20 -19.84
C PRO A 148 8.94 4.93 -20.83
N SER A 149 9.66 5.97 -21.28
CA SER A 149 10.78 5.81 -22.21
C SER A 149 12.01 5.21 -21.54
N ILE A 150 12.21 5.51 -20.26
CA ILE A 150 13.36 5.08 -19.47
C ILE A 150 12.98 3.90 -18.55
N ASN A 151 11.73 3.84 -18.14
CA ASN A 151 11.27 2.81 -17.22
C ASN A 151 11.41 1.41 -17.81
N GLU A 152 12.06 0.52 -17.08
CA GLU A 152 12.37 -0.85 -17.47
C GLU A 152 11.62 -1.90 -16.66
N LEU A 153 10.99 -1.48 -15.57
CA LEU A 153 10.23 -2.38 -14.71
C LEU A 153 8.73 -2.06 -14.77
N TYR A 154 7.96 -3.02 -15.24
CA TYR A 154 6.51 -3.02 -15.07
C TYR A 154 6.15 -3.70 -13.75
N VAL A 155 5.39 -3.02 -12.93
CA VAL A 155 4.88 -3.50 -11.64
C VAL A 155 3.37 -3.41 -11.65
N ASP A 156 2.70 -4.55 -11.59
CA ASP A 156 1.24 -4.58 -11.48
C ASP A 156 0.82 -4.05 -10.09
N PRO A 157 -0.20 -3.19 -9.98
CA PRO A 157 -0.67 -2.68 -8.70
C PRO A 157 -1.02 -3.76 -7.67
N ASP A 158 -1.51 -4.92 -8.11
CA ASP A 158 -1.91 -6.01 -7.23
C ASP A 158 -0.74 -6.67 -6.51
N ILE A 159 0.47 -6.61 -7.09
CA ILE A 159 1.67 -7.18 -6.47
C ILE A 159 2.02 -6.49 -5.14
N MET A 160 1.68 -5.20 -5.00
CA MET A 160 1.97 -4.44 -3.78
C MET A 160 1.26 -5.02 -2.55
N VAL A 161 0.11 -5.68 -2.75
CA VAL A 161 -0.62 -6.35 -1.68
C VAL A 161 -0.12 -7.78 -1.49
N LEU A 162 0.04 -8.53 -2.59
CA LEU A 162 0.35 -9.96 -2.56
C LEU A 162 1.81 -10.25 -2.19
N ALA A 163 2.76 -9.51 -2.76
CA ALA A 163 4.19 -9.75 -2.53
C ALA A 163 4.75 -9.00 -1.30
N ASN A 164 3.97 -8.10 -0.69
CA ASN A 164 4.46 -7.30 0.43
C ASN A 164 5.04 -8.12 1.59
N PRO A 165 4.48 -9.27 2.02
CA PRO A 165 5.09 -10.09 3.06
C PRO A 165 6.48 -10.63 2.66
N GLU A 166 6.67 -10.99 1.39
CA GLU A 166 7.95 -11.46 0.85
C GLU A 166 8.96 -10.32 0.71
N ILE A 167 8.54 -9.17 0.18
CA ILE A 167 9.36 -7.96 0.04
C ILE A 167 9.83 -7.47 1.42
N ALA A 168 8.97 -7.57 2.44
CA ALA A 168 9.29 -7.24 3.82
C ALA A 168 10.10 -8.32 4.54
N ASN A 169 10.44 -9.42 3.87
CA ASN A 169 11.18 -10.57 4.42
C ASN A 169 10.56 -11.12 5.72
N LEU A 170 9.21 -11.26 5.72
CA LEU A 170 8.48 -11.82 6.85
C LEU A 170 8.67 -13.35 6.93
N PRO A 171 8.53 -13.95 8.12
CA PRO A 171 8.64 -15.41 8.27
C PRO A 171 7.68 -16.16 7.35
N GLY A 172 8.10 -17.32 6.84
CA GLY A 172 7.33 -18.10 5.86
C GLY A 172 5.91 -18.48 6.29
N TRP A 173 5.65 -18.62 7.60
CA TRP A 173 4.30 -18.89 8.10
C TRP A 173 3.34 -17.68 7.94
N VAL A 174 3.88 -16.46 7.93
CA VAL A 174 3.08 -15.24 7.64
C VAL A 174 2.75 -15.16 6.15
N ILE A 175 3.70 -15.57 5.30
CA ILE A 175 3.52 -15.59 3.84
C ILE A 175 2.46 -16.63 3.43
N ALA A 176 2.36 -17.74 4.20
CA ALA A 176 1.43 -18.82 3.93
C ALA A 176 -0.02 -18.57 4.41
N LEU A 177 -0.26 -17.55 5.24
CA LEU A 177 -1.57 -17.15 5.73
C LEU A 177 -2.34 -16.28 4.75
#